data_11fbb7bd9f0a16cde355e3247c82ec55
#
_entry.id   11fbb7bd9f0a16cde355e3247c82ec55
#
_cell.length_a   1.000
_cell.length_b   1.000
_cell.length_c   1.000
_cell.angle_alpha   90.00
_cell.angle_beta   90.00
_cell.angle_gamma   90.00
#
_symmetry.space_group_name_H-M   'P 1'
#
loop_
_entity.id
_entity.type
_entity.pdbx_description
1 polymer ?
#
loop_
_entity_poly.entity_id
_entity_poly.type
_entity_poly.pdbx_seq_one_letter_code
_entity_poly.pdbx_strand_id
1 'polypeptide(L)'
;LGISESDIIECAVQSLGLNDVSKFNTKEKIIEFAIEDDKDSLLHLRTDDLIYSISQNSPAPGGGSVSALAGSLGAALLSMVSLLTYDKKEYFNRRTKMSRFGEMAHNYQKRLNELVDEDTYAFNNAMNASRLPGESKSEIKFKKQELFKAYKIATDTPLEIAIISLEIIKLSIDLIKYGNPNSVTDAHVAAEVGLAGVRGGCVNVM
;
A
#
# COMPACT_ATOMS: atom_id res chain seq x y z
N LEU A 1 18.57 1.95 -1.28
CA LEU A 1 18.21 2.06 -2.68
C LEU A 1 17.00 1.17 -2.89
N GLY A 2 15.82 1.75 -3.11
CA GLY A 2 14.56 1.02 -3.20
C GLY A 2 14.45 0.18 -4.49
N ILE A 3 15.20 -0.89 -4.57
CA ILE A 3 15.00 -1.94 -5.58
C ILE A 3 13.98 -2.89 -4.96
N SER A 4 12.90 -3.18 -5.68
CA SER A 4 11.90 -4.14 -5.22
C SER A 4 12.51 -5.55 -5.13
N GLU A 5 11.97 -6.38 -4.24
CA GLU A 5 12.42 -7.77 -4.11
C GLU A 5 12.23 -8.52 -5.43
N SER A 6 11.14 -8.26 -6.16
CA SER A 6 10.88 -8.78 -7.49
C SER A 6 11.97 -8.41 -8.49
N ASP A 7 12.43 -7.15 -8.49
CA ASP A 7 13.50 -6.68 -9.40
C ASP A 7 14.85 -7.34 -9.07
N ILE A 8 15.14 -7.53 -7.78
CA ILE A 8 16.35 -8.23 -7.34
C ILE A 8 16.32 -9.69 -7.83
N ILE A 9 15.18 -10.35 -7.70
CA ILE A 9 15.00 -11.73 -8.11
C ILE A 9 15.08 -11.85 -9.64
N GLU A 10 14.46 -10.94 -10.39
CA GLU A 10 14.54 -10.93 -11.84
C GLU A 10 15.98 -10.71 -12.33
N CYS A 11 16.71 -9.80 -11.69
CA CYS A 11 18.13 -9.61 -11.95
C CYS A 11 18.95 -10.88 -11.62
N ALA A 12 18.64 -11.58 -10.54
CA ALA A 12 19.28 -12.85 -10.19
C ALA A 12 18.96 -13.95 -11.21
N VAL A 13 17.72 -14.08 -11.66
CA VAL A 13 17.29 -15.04 -12.69
C VAL A 13 18.07 -14.83 -14.00
N GLN A 14 18.23 -13.57 -14.42
CA GLN A 14 19.00 -13.22 -15.61
C GLN A 14 20.50 -13.47 -15.41
N SER A 15 21.09 -13.02 -14.31
CA SER A 15 22.53 -13.13 -14.06
C SER A 15 23.00 -14.58 -13.83
N LEU A 16 22.13 -15.44 -13.33
CA LEU A 16 22.38 -16.86 -13.13
C LEU A 16 22.05 -17.72 -14.35
N GLY A 17 21.53 -17.12 -15.43
CA GLY A 17 21.15 -17.84 -16.66
C GLY A 17 20.04 -18.86 -16.45
N LEU A 18 19.15 -18.65 -15.47
CA LEU A 18 18.11 -19.64 -15.15
C LEU A 18 17.10 -19.83 -16.28
N ASN A 19 16.97 -18.83 -17.17
CA ASN A 19 16.14 -18.91 -18.37
C ASN A 19 16.80 -19.64 -19.56
N ASP A 20 18.10 -19.97 -19.49
CA ASP A 20 18.85 -20.50 -20.63
C ASP A 20 18.47 -21.96 -20.95
N VAL A 21 17.97 -22.70 -19.96
CA VAL A 21 17.58 -24.11 -20.11
C VAL A 21 16.06 -24.25 -20.30
N SER A 22 15.28 -23.47 -19.58
CA SER A 22 13.82 -23.43 -19.67
C SER A 22 13.31 -22.14 -19.03
N LYS A 23 12.10 -21.68 -19.45
CA LYS A 23 11.48 -20.51 -18.85
C LYS A 23 11.36 -20.67 -17.33
N PHE A 24 12.07 -19.84 -16.58
CA PHE A 24 12.05 -19.83 -15.12
C PHE A 24 10.90 -18.97 -14.62
N ASN A 25 9.82 -19.61 -14.18
CA ASN A 25 8.70 -18.91 -13.57
C ASN A 25 8.99 -18.73 -12.07
N THR A 26 9.27 -17.51 -11.65
CA THR A 26 9.60 -17.16 -10.25
C THR A 26 8.47 -17.53 -9.30
N LYS A 27 7.20 -17.36 -9.69
CA LYS A 27 6.02 -17.69 -8.88
C LYS A 27 5.83 -19.20 -8.63
N GLU A 28 6.39 -20.06 -9.49
CA GLU A 28 6.29 -21.51 -9.34
C GLU A 28 7.57 -22.14 -8.76
N LYS A 29 8.70 -21.48 -8.94
CA LYS A 29 10.02 -22.04 -8.63
C LYS A 29 10.63 -21.52 -7.34
N ILE A 30 10.15 -20.39 -6.85
CA ILE A 30 10.56 -19.80 -5.58
C ILE A 30 9.49 -20.11 -4.55
N ILE A 31 9.85 -20.84 -3.49
CA ILE A 31 8.91 -21.37 -2.49
C ILE A 31 8.13 -20.22 -1.83
N GLU A 32 8.79 -19.12 -1.50
CA GLU A 32 8.19 -17.94 -0.91
C GLU A 32 7.07 -17.38 -1.79
N PHE A 33 7.28 -17.30 -3.10
CA PHE A 33 6.27 -16.82 -4.06
C PHE A 33 5.21 -17.87 -4.41
N ALA A 34 5.55 -19.16 -4.30
CA ALA A 34 4.59 -20.24 -4.53
C ALA A 34 3.60 -20.42 -3.37
N ILE A 35 4.00 -20.00 -2.16
CA ILE A 35 3.17 -20.06 -0.95
C ILE A 35 2.34 -18.78 -0.77
N GLU A 36 2.79 -17.65 -1.31
CA GLU A 36 1.99 -16.42 -1.37
C GLU A 36 0.77 -16.65 -2.28
N ASP A 37 -0.30 -17.14 -1.69
CA ASP A 37 -1.60 -17.33 -2.37
C ASP A 37 -2.33 -15.97 -2.46
N ASP A 38 -1.68 -15.03 -3.13
CA ASP A 38 -2.12 -13.64 -3.34
C ASP A 38 -3.15 -13.51 -4.49
N LYS A 39 -3.82 -14.63 -4.83
CA LYS A 39 -4.80 -14.66 -5.92
C LYS A 39 -5.98 -13.72 -5.70
N ASP A 40 -6.24 -13.33 -4.46
CA ASP A 40 -7.37 -12.48 -4.08
C ASP A 40 -6.95 -11.03 -3.77
N SER A 41 -5.67 -10.65 -3.91
CA SER A 41 -5.23 -9.28 -3.66
C SER A 41 -5.74 -8.32 -4.74
N LEU A 42 -6.32 -7.19 -4.30
CA LEU A 42 -6.82 -6.12 -5.17
C LEU A 42 -5.70 -5.52 -6.04
N LEU A 43 -4.47 -5.48 -5.52
CA LEU A 43 -3.32 -4.92 -6.24
C LEU A 43 -2.77 -5.85 -7.32
N HIS A 44 -3.17 -7.11 -7.36
CA HIS A 44 -2.84 -8.03 -8.47
C HIS A 44 -3.81 -7.91 -9.64
N LEU A 45 -4.91 -7.20 -9.46
CA LEU A 45 -5.84 -6.89 -10.55
C LEU A 45 -5.19 -5.92 -11.55
N ARG A 46 -5.57 -6.02 -12.80
CA ARG A 46 -5.31 -4.94 -13.75
C ARG A 46 -6.01 -3.66 -13.26
N THR A 47 -5.46 -2.51 -13.59
CA THR A 47 -6.00 -1.23 -13.13
C THR A 47 -7.48 -1.03 -13.50
N ASP A 48 -7.86 -1.45 -14.71
CA ASP A 48 -9.25 -1.40 -15.19
C ASP A 48 -10.16 -2.35 -14.40
N ASP A 49 -9.69 -3.55 -14.08
CA ASP A 49 -10.43 -4.54 -13.27
C ASP A 49 -10.59 -4.06 -11.81
N LEU A 50 -9.56 -3.43 -11.24
CA LEU A 50 -9.64 -2.83 -9.91
C LEU A 50 -10.68 -1.70 -9.87
N ILE A 51 -10.64 -0.77 -10.86
CA ILE A 51 -11.62 0.31 -10.95
C ILE A 51 -13.03 -0.27 -11.13
N TYR A 52 -13.17 -1.30 -11.95
CA TYR A 52 -14.44 -1.99 -12.14
C TYR A 52 -14.94 -2.62 -10.83
N SER A 53 -14.07 -3.31 -10.07
CA SER A 53 -14.45 -3.94 -8.79
C SER A 53 -14.98 -2.93 -7.77
N ILE A 54 -14.37 -1.73 -7.72
CA ILE A 54 -14.82 -0.64 -6.84
C ILE A 54 -16.19 -0.10 -7.25
N SER A 55 -16.54 -0.16 -8.53
CA SER A 55 -17.82 0.35 -9.07
C SER A 55 -18.99 -0.60 -8.89
N GLN A 56 -18.76 -1.80 -8.39
CA GLN A 56 -19.79 -2.83 -8.29
C GLN A 56 -20.77 -2.56 -7.15
N ASN A 57 -21.93 -3.21 -7.20
CA ASN A 57 -22.92 -3.22 -6.11
C ASN A 57 -22.44 -4.12 -4.95
N SER A 58 -21.26 -3.78 -4.42
CA SER A 58 -20.62 -4.44 -3.27
C SER A 58 -20.12 -3.37 -2.30
N PRO A 59 -20.25 -3.57 -0.99
CA PRO A 59 -19.74 -2.60 -0.02
C PRO A 59 -18.22 -2.60 0.11
N ALA A 60 -17.54 -3.61 -0.43
CA ALA A 60 -16.07 -3.71 -0.47
C ALA A 60 -15.63 -4.28 -1.84
N PRO A 61 -14.49 -3.81 -2.41
CA PRO A 61 -13.61 -2.77 -1.89
C PRO A 61 -14.27 -1.39 -1.86
N GLY A 62 -13.96 -0.58 -0.85
CA GLY A 62 -14.60 0.69 -0.57
C GLY A 62 -13.65 1.88 -0.42
N GLY A 63 -14.14 2.91 0.29
CA GLY A 63 -13.41 4.16 0.50
C GLY A 63 -12.08 4.03 1.22
N GLY A 64 -11.94 3.07 2.14
CA GLY A 64 -10.70 2.82 2.85
C GLY A 64 -9.62 2.24 1.93
N SER A 65 -9.94 1.19 1.16
CA SER A 65 -9.04 0.62 0.16
C SER A 65 -8.60 1.66 -0.88
N VAL A 66 -9.53 2.52 -1.36
CA VAL A 66 -9.21 3.62 -2.28
C VAL A 66 -8.30 4.65 -1.63
N SER A 67 -8.49 4.95 -0.35
CA SER A 67 -7.66 5.89 0.41
C SER A 67 -6.23 5.37 0.61
N ALA A 68 -6.08 4.07 0.88
CA ALA A 68 -4.79 3.40 0.97
C ALA A 68 -4.06 3.42 -0.37
N LEU A 69 -4.76 3.11 -1.47
CA LEU A 69 -4.20 3.16 -2.82
C LEU A 69 -3.76 4.58 -3.18
N ALA A 70 -4.54 5.61 -2.88
CA ALA A 70 -4.17 7.01 -3.11
C ALA A 70 -2.88 7.37 -2.37
N GLY A 71 -2.77 7.01 -1.09
CA GLY A 71 -1.55 7.19 -0.31
C GLY A 71 -0.37 6.44 -0.91
N SER A 72 -0.55 5.19 -1.33
CA SER A 72 0.49 4.37 -1.98
C SER A 72 1.03 5.02 -3.25
N LEU A 73 0.15 5.56 -4.10
CA LEU A 73 0.56 6.30 -5.31
C LEU A 73 1.38 7.56 -4.95
N GLY A 74 1.00 8.27 -3.89
CA GLY A 74 1.78 9.40 -3.37
C GLY A 74 3.18 8.97 -2.93
N ALA A 75 3.29 7.89 -2.17
CA ALA A 75 4.57 7.34 -1.75
C ALA A 75 5.44 6.91 -2.93
N ALA A 76 4.85 6.28 -3.95
CA ALA A 76 5.55 5.89 -5.18
C ALA A 76 6.15 7.10 -5.92
N LEU A 77 5.40 8.21 -6.05
CA LEU A 77 5.92 9.46 -6.63
C LEU A 77 7.09 10.01 -5.83
N LEU A 78 7.03 10.00 -4.49
CA LEU A 78 8.15 10.48 -3.65
C LEU A 78 9.39 9.59 -3.77
N SER A 79 9.22 8.27 -3.89
CA SER A 79 10.31 7.36 -4.19
C SER A 79 10.98 7.73 -5.53
N MET A 80 10.19 7.93 -6.58
CA MET A 80 10.67 8.37 -7.90
C MET A 80 11.43 9.70 -7.81
N VAL A 81 10.89 10.73 -7.16
CA VAL A 81 11.54 12.04 -7.01
C VAL A 81 12.88 11.91 -6.27
N SER A 82 12.93 11.04 -5.25
CA SER A 82 14.16 10.77 -4.50
C SER A 82 15.23 10.15 -5.38
N LEU A 83 14.86 9.14 -6.19
CA LEU A 83 15.77 8.47 -7.13
C LEU A 83 16.27 9.40 -8.22
N LEU A 84 15.37 10.16 -8.87
CA LEU A 84 15.71 11.14 -9.89
C LEU A 84 16.63 12.25 -9.37
N THR A 85 16.57 12.58 -8.08
CA THR A 85 17.48 13.51 -7.44
C THR A 85 18.81 12.86 -7.11
N TYR A 86 18.79 11.63 -6.60
CA TYR A 86 19.98 10.86 -6.22
C TYR A 86 20.93 10.63 -7.39
N ASP A 87 20.41 10.33 -8.57
CA ASP A 87 21.20 9.99 -9.76
C ASP A 87 21.90 11.20 -10.39
N LYS A 88 21.43 12.42 -10.14
CA LYS A 88 22.01 13.62 -10.72
C LYS A 88 23.30 14.02 -10.01
N LYS A 89 24.36 14.22 -10.79
CA LYS A 89 25.68 14.69 -10.30
C LYS A 89 25.61 16.04 -9.58
N GLU A 90 24.72 16.92 -10.02
CA GLU A 90 24.49 18.24 -9.44
C GLU A 90 24.06 18.19 -7.96
N TYR A 91 23.42 17.10 -7.54
CA TYR A 91 22.92 16.90 -6.17
C TYR A 91 23.72 15.85 -5.40
N PHE A 92 24.97 15.61 -5.76
CA PHE A 92 25.83 14.60 -5.11
C PHE A 92 25.88 14.78 -3.59
N ASN A 93 25.93 16.02 -3.11
CA ASN A 93 25.93 16.36 -1.68
C ASN A 93 24.60 16.02 -0.96
N ARG A 94 23.54 15.72 -1.69
CA ARG A 94 22.22 15.35 -1.15
C ARG A 94 21.94 13.85 -1.21
N ARG A 95 22.83 13.04 -1.78
CA ARG A 95 22.60 11.61 -2.01
C ARG A 95 22.20 10.85 -0.76
N THR A 96 22.91 11.01 0.34
CA THR A 96 22.58 10.34 1.61
C THR A 96 21.16 10.69 2.07
N LYS A 97 20.76 11.95 1.92
CA LYS A 97 19.42 12.42 2.29
C LYS A 97 18.36 11.84 1.36
N MET A 98 18.62 11.81 0.06
CA MET A 98 17.71 11.24 -0.95
C MET A 98 17.55 9.72 -0.80
N SER A 99 18.64 9.01 -0.49
CA SER A 99 18.56 7.57 -0.18
C SER A 99 17.62 7.30 0.99
N ARG A 100 17.75 8.06 2.08
CA ARG A 100 16.86 7.93 3.25
C ARG A 100 15.41 8.27 2.90
N PHE A 101 15.17 9.32 2.13
CA PHE A 101 13.83 9.71 1.72
C PHE A 101 13.18 8.65 0.81
N GLY A 102 13.96 8.08 -0.13
CA GLY A 102 13.50 6.99 -0.99
C GLY A 102 13.15 5.73 -0.20
N GLU A 103 13.96 5.37 0.81
CA GLU A 103 13.69 4.26 1.71
C GLU A 103 12.39 4.48 2.53
N MET A 104 12.22 5.69 3.09
CA MET A 104 10.99 6.04 3.81
C MET A 104 9.76 5.93 2.89
N ALA A 105 9.83 6.51 1.69
CA ALA A 105 8.76 6.46 0.71
C ALA A 105 8.42 5.02 0.32
N HIS A 106 9.41 4.18 0.07
CA HIS A 106 9.22 2.77 -0.25
C HIS A 106 8.52 2.00 0.89
N ASN A 107 8.93 2.24 2.14
CA ASN A 107 8.30 1.58 3.30
C ASN A 107 6.83 2.03 3.46
N TYR A 108 6.52 3.31 3.24
CA TYR A 108 5.14 3.81 3.24
C TYR A 108 4.32 3.18 2.12
N GLN A 109 4.87 3.10 0.92
CA GLN A 109 4.23 2.44 -0.22
C GLN A 109 3.90 0.99 0.09
N LYS A 110 4.89 0.23 0.58
CA LYS A 110 4.71 -1.19 0.93
C LYS A 110 3.57 -1.36 1.94
N ARG A 111 3.60 -0.60 3.04
CA ARG A 111 2.58 -0.72 4.08
C ARG A 111 1.19 -0.31 3.60
N LEU A 112 1.08 0.76 2.81
CA LEU A 112 -0.20 1.18 2.23
C LEU A 112 -0.74 0.17 1.22
N ASN A 113 0.11 -0.52 0.48
CA ASN A 113 -0.29 -1.62 -0.40
C ASN A 113 -0.97 -2.75 0.39
N GLU A 114 -0.39 -3.17 1.51
CA GLU A 114 -1.00 -4.17 2.40
C GLU A 114 -2.36 -3.67 2.93
N LEU A 115 -2.45 -2.40 3.31
CA LEU A 115 -3.68 -1.80 3.85
C LEU A 115 -4.83 -1.71 2.83
N VAL A 116 -4.56 -1.77 1.51
CA VAL A 116 -5.62 -1.83 0.48
C VAL A 116 -6.49 -3.07 0.68
N ASP A 117 -5.88 -4.23 0.90
CA ASP A 117 -6.58 -5.51 1.10
C ASP A 117 -7.08 -5.67 2.54
N GLU A 118 -6.28 -5.21 3.52
CA GLU A 118 -6.63 -5.26 4.94
C GLU A 118 -7.93 -4.50 5.23
N ASP A 119 -8.20 -3.38 4.57
CA ASP A 119 -9.44 -2.62 4.71
C ASP A 119 -10.66 -3.44 4.26
N THR A 120 -10.58 -4.05 3.09
CA THR A 120 -11.63 -4.95 2.58
C THR A 120 -11.84 -6.14 3.52
N TYR A 121 -10.76 -6.75 4.01
CA TYR A 121 -10.83 -7.86 4.95
C TYR A 121 -11.44 -7.44 6.30
N ALA A 122 -11.03 -6.30 6.84
CA ALA A 122 -11.56 -5.77 8.09
C ALA A 122 -13.08 -5.51 8.02
N PHE A 123 -13.52 -4.91 6.91
CA PHE A 123 -14.95 -4.70 6.66
C PHE A 123 -15.74 -6.03 6.59
N ASN A 124 -15.27 -6.99 5.82
CA ASN A 124 -15.91 -8.29 5.67
C ASN A 124 -15.99 -9.03 7.01
N ASN A 125 -14.95 -8.96 7.84
CA ASN A 125 -14.96 -9.53 9.19
C ASN A 125 -16.00 -8.89 10.10
N ALA A 126 -16.14 -7.56 10.06
CA ALA A 126 -17.15 -6.85 10.83
C ALA A 126 -18.58 -7.27 10.39
N MET A 127 -18.80 -7.40 9.09
CA MET A 127 -20.07 -7.88 8.54
C MET A 127 -20.37 -9.32 8.96
N ASN A 128 -19.39 -10.21 8.91
CA ASN A 128 -19.53 -11.61 9.33
C ASN A 128 -19.81 -11.71 10.83
N ALA A 129 -19.10 -10.97 11.66
CA ALA A 129 -19.34 -10.92 13.10
C ALA A 129 -20.76 -10.40 13.44
N SER A 130 -21.28 -9.46 12.66
CA SER A 130 -22.63 -8.92 12.83
C SER A 130 -23.72 -9.96 12.55
N ARG A 131 -23.47 -10.94 11.68
CA ARG A 131 -24.39 -12.02 11.29
C ARG A 131 -24.36 -13.22 12.21
N LEU A 132 -23.46 -13.28 13.20
CA LEU A 132 -23.41 -14.38 14.17
C LEU A 132 -24.72 -14.50 14.91
N PRO A 133 -25.15 -15.74 15.28
CA PRO A 133 -26.36 -15.98 16.04
C PRO A 133 -26.30 -15.32 17.43
N GLY A 134 -27.45 -15.04 18.00
CA GLY A 134 -27.57 -14.34 19.29
C GLY A 134 -28.87 -14.71 20.01
N GLU A 135 -29.25 -15.99 20.00
CA GLU A 135 -30.47 -16.48 20.63
C GLU A 135 -30.24 -16.89 22.10
N SER A 136 -29.10 -17.50 22.38
CA SER A 136 -28.70 -17.88 23.74
C SER A 136 -27.80 -16.84 24.41
N LYS A 137 -27.75 -16.83 25.75
CA LYS A 137 -26.85 -15.95 26.52
C LYS A 137 -25.36 -16.15 26.15
N SER A 138 -24.97 -17.38 25.84
CA SER A 138 -23.62 -17.73 25.43
C SER A 138 -23.29 -17.16 24.02
N GLU A 139 -24.20 -17.28 23.08
CA GLU A 139 -24.07 -16.76 21.73
C GLU A 139 -24.02 -15.22 21.72
N ILE A 140 -24.89 -14.57 22.52
CA ILE A 140 -24.86 -13.11 22.66
C ILE A 140 -23.50 -12.65 23.18
N LYS A 141 -22.95 -13.32 24.20
CA LYS A 141 -21.62 -12.99 24.75
C LYS A 141 -20.52 -13.20 23.71
N PHE A 142 -20.53 -14.31 23.00
CA PHE A 142 -19.57 -14.62 21.94
C PHE A 142 -19.65 -13.61 20.79
N LYS A 143 -20.85 -13.35 20.25
CA LYS A 143 -21.08 -12.35 19.21
C LYS A 143 -20.57 -10.97 19.61
N LYS A 144 -20.82 -10.53 20.85
CA LYS A 144 -20.35 -9.24 21.34
C LYS A 144 -18.82 -9.16 21.39
N GLN A 145 -18.16 -10.26 21.75
CA GLN A 145 -16.68 -10.33 21.75
C GLN A 145 -16.11 -10.27 20.34
N GLU A 146 -16.67 -11.02 19.40
CA GLU A 146 -16.21 -11.03 18.02
C GLU A 146 -16.49 -9.70 17.31
N LEU A 147 -17.64 -9.07 17.53
CA LEU A 147 -17.94 -7.71 17.06
C LEU A 147 -16.93 -6.69 17.57
N PHE A 148 -16.58 -6.75 18.86
CA PHE A 148 -15.60 -5.81 19.42
C PHE A 148 -14.23 -5.95 18.76
N LYS A 149 -13.76 -7.19 18.53
CA LYS A 149 -12.50 -7.45 17.84
C LYS A 149 -12.54 -6.94 16.40
N ALA A 150 -13.61 -7.27 15.68
CA ALA A 150 -13.77 -6.90 14.28
C ALA A 150 -13.86 -5.37 14.09
N TYR A 151 -14.66 -4.68 14.91
CA TYR A 151 -14.73 -3.21 14.85
C TYR A 151 -13.43 -2.53 15.24
N LYS A 152 -12.66 -3.12 16.17
CA LYS A 152 -11.34 -2.58 16.48
C LYS A 152 -10.44 -2.59 15.24
N ILE A 153 -10.34 -3.70 14.54
CA ILE A 153 -9.54 -3.81 13.31
C ILE A 153 -10.08 -2.84 12.24
N ALA A 154 -11.41 -2.81 12.03
CA ALA A 154 -12.05 -1.91 11.07
C ALA A 154 -11.88 -0.42 11.38
N THR A 155 -11.49 -0.07 12.62
CA THR A 155 -11.15 1.29 13.03
C THR A 155 -9.64 1.56 12.92
N ASP A 156 -8.82 0.60 13.36
CA ASP A 156 -7.36 0.74 13.39
C ASP A 156 -6.79 0.84 11.96
N THR A 157 -7.31 0.05 11.00
CA THR A 157 -6.86 0.04 9.60
C THR A 157 -6.98 1.41 8.93
N PRO A 158 -8.14 2.07 8.86
CA PRO A 158 -8.23 3.39 8.23
C PRO A 158 -7.50 4.49 9.02
N LEU A 159 -7.34 4.34 10.33
CA LEU A 159 -6.51 5.24 11.12
C LEU A 159 -5.04 5.15 10.71
N GLU A 160 -4.51 3.94 10.52
CA GLU A 160 -3.15 3.73 10.04
C GLU A 160 -2.95 4.31 8.64
N ILE A 161 -3.92 4.13 7.73
CA ILE A 161 -3.92 4.75 6.40
C ILE A 161 -3.77 6.28 6.51
N ALA A 162 -4.55 6.92 7.38
CA ALA A 162 -4.48 8.37 7.59
C ALA A 162 -3.12 8.81 8.14
N ILE A 163 -2.56 8.08 9.11
CA ILE A 163 -1.26 8.39 9.73
C ILE A 163 -0.13 8.29 8.68
N ILE A 164 -0.06 7.20 7.93
CA ILE A 164 0.99 7.02 6.92
C ILE A 164 0.85 8.06 5.79
N SER A 165 -0.38 8.35 5.37
CA SER A 165 -0.64 9.37 4.36
C SER A 165 -0.23 10.77 4.81
N LEU A 166 -0.33 11.07 6.11
CA LEU A 166 0.20 12.32 6.68
C LEU A 166 1.74 12.37 6.61
N GLU A 167 2.42 11.26 6.85
CA GLU A 167 3.89 11.19 6.69
C GLU A 167 4.31 11.40 5.23
N ILE A 168 3.52 10.96 4.26
CA ILE A 168 3.73 11.25 2.83
C ILE A 168 3.67 12.76 2.56
N ILE A 169 2.69 13.47 3.12
CA ILE A 169 2.61 14.94 2.99
C ILE A 169 3.86 15.61 3.57
N LYS A 170 4.31 15.20 4.75
CA LYS A 170 5.53 15.73 5.37
C LYS A 170 6.76 15.49 4.50
N LEU A 171 6.91 14.28 3.98
CA LEU A 171 8.02 13.92 3.09
C LEU A 171 7.97 14.67 1.76
N SER A 172 6.77 14.97 1.23
CA SER A 172 6.58 15.81 0.05
C SER A 172 7.17 17.20 0.24
N ILE A 173 6.93 17.82 1.40
CA ILE A 173 7.49 19.14 1.74
C ILE A 173 9.02 19.13 1.69
N ASP A 174 9.62 18.08 2.24
CA ASP A 174 11.07 17.90 2.21
C ASP A 174 11.60 17.72 0.79
N LEU A 175 10.92 16.93 -0.04
CA LEU A 175 11.32 16.70 -1.43
C LEU A 175 11.07 17.90 -2.34
N ILE A 176 10.05 18.71 -2.09
CA ILE A 176 9.87 20.01 -2.74
C ILE A 176 11.06 20.92 -2.45
N LYS A 177 11.57 20.91 -1.22
CA LYS A 177 12.68 21.77 -0.79
C LYS A 177 14.06 21.27 -1.24
N TYR A 178 14.29 19.98 -1.23
CA TYR A 178 15.61 19.38 -1.41
C TYR A 178 15.74 18.52 -2.67
N GLY A 179 14.65 18.19 -3.31
CA GLY A 179 14.61 17.37 -4.51
C GLY A 179 15.06 18.12 -5.76
N ASN A 180 15.01 17.39 -6.88
CA ASN A 180 15.27 17.95 -8.20
C ASN A 180 14.12 18.91 -8.59
N PRO A 181 14.40 20.18 -8.92
CA PRO A 181 13.38 21.15 -9.34
C PRO A 181 12.51 20.68 -10.53
N ASN A 182 13.05 19.83 -11.41
CA ASN A 182 12.30 19.31 -12.55
C ASN A 182 11.24 18.27 -12.16
N SER A 183 11.30 17.76 -10.93
CA SER A 183 10.33 16.77 -10.38
C SER A 183 9.51 17.37 -9.22
N VAL A 184 9.53 18.69 -9.05
CA VAL A 184 8.80 19.35 -7.96
C VAL A 184 7.29 19.18 -8.11
N THR A 185 6.79 19.14 -9.33
CA THR A 185 5.37 18.91 -9.63
C THR A 185 4.91 17.54 -9.17
N ASP A 186 5.75 16.50 -9.31
CA ASP A 186 5.43 15.15 -8.84
C ASP A 186 5.34 15.10 -7.31
N ALA A 187 6.23 15.82 -6.61
CA ALA A 187 6.16 15.93 -5.15
C ALA A 187 4.90 16.70 -4.68
N HIS A 188 4.42 17.70 -5.46
CA HIS A 188 3.14 18.37 -5.18
C HIS A 188 1.96 17.42 -5.40
N VAL A 189 1.93 16.66 -6.50
CA VAL A 189 0.90 15.64 -6.74
C VAL A 189 0.90 14.59 -5.63
N ALA A 190 2.08 14.17 -5.17
CA ALA A 190 2.19 13.25 -4.03
C ALA A 190 1.55 13.81 -2.75
N ALA A 191 1.71 15.11 -2.47
CA ALA A 191 1.05 15.76 -1.35
C ALA A 191 -0.48 15.75 -1.48
N GLU A 192 -1.01 16.02 -2.68
CA GLU A 192 -2.47 16.05 -2.93
C GLU A 192 -3.11 14.67 -2.79
N VAL A 193 -2.50 13.62 -3.38
CA VAL A 193 -3.02 12.26 -3.22
C VAL A 193 -2.81 11.74 -1.78
N GLY A 194 -1.73 12.15 -1.11
CA GLY A 194 -1.54 11.93 0.32
C GLY A 194 -2.65 12.57 1.16
N LEU A 195 -3.07 13.80 0.81
CA LEU A 195 -4.19 14.48 1.49
C LEU A 195 -5.51 13.73 1.28
N ALA A 196 -5.74 13.17 0.09
CA ALA A 196 -6.89 12.30 -0.16
C ALA A 196 -6.85 11.05 0.75
N GLY A 197 -5.67 10.42 0.91
CA GLY A 197 -5.47 9.30 1.83
C GLY A 197 -5.76 9.67 3.30
N VAL A 198 -5.27 10.84 3.77
CA VAL A 198 -5.58 11.33 5.13
C VAL A 198 -7.08 11.52 5.34
N ARG A 199 -7.71 12.28 4.45
CA ARG A 199 -9.14 12.60 4.57
C ARG A 199 -10.01 11.35 4.48
N GLY A 200 -9.74 10.49 3.51
CA GLY A 200 -10.47 9.25 3.33
C GLY A 200 -10.28 8.28 4.52
N GLY A 201 -9.05 8.13 5.01
CA GLY A 201 -8.79 7.37 6.24
C GLY A 201 -9.57 7.91 7.44
N CYS A 202 -9.53 9.23 7.69
CA CYS A 202 -10.27 9.86 8.79
C CYS A 202 -11.79 9.66 8.69
N VAL A 203 -12.37 9.73 7.49
CA VAL A 203 -13.82 9.52 7.30
C VAL A 203 -14.22 8.06 7.56
N ASN A 204 -13.34 7.11 7.26
CA ASN A 204 -13.61 5.68 7.48
C ASN A 204 -13.39 5.23 8.94
N VAL A 205 -12.73 6.04 9.80
CA VAL A 205 -12.62 5.79 11.26
C VAL A 205 -13.95 6.12 11.98
N MET A 206 -14.75 7.04 11.44
CA MET A 206 -16.03 7.50 12.03
C MET A 206 -17.15 6.49 11.80
#